data_c4bc1f7f17b4db5447310c76bac6d0a4
#
_entry.id   c4bc1f7f17b4db5447310c76bac6d0a4
#
_cell.length_a   1.000
_cell.length_b   1.000
_cell.length_c   1.000
_cell.angle_alpha   90.00
_cell.angle_beta   90.00
_cell.angle_gamma   90.00
#
_symmetry.space_group_name_H-M   'P 1'
#
loop_
_entity.id
_entity.type
_entity.pdbx_description
1 polymer ?
#
loop_
_entity_poly.entity_id
_entity_poly.type
_entity_poly.pdbx_seq_one_letter_code
_entity_poly.pdbx_strand_id
1 'polypeptide(L)'
;GSSIDPLELAEKTETIVCSGEKRKYYRFRPAPYYGGIATADCVGCCLRCLFCWSWHVVTQPEKTGRFYSPDEVARNLTSMARKKGFDQVRISGNEPTLHRFHLLKVLDLIPEDIRFILETNGILIGHDPSYAKDLSRFPNLHVRVSLKGACSEDFTRLTAARSEGFGY
;
A
#
# COMPACT_ATOMS: atom_id res chain seq x y z
N GLY A 1 -17.27 -7.09 -20.65
CA GLY A 1 -16.32 -7.85 -19.86
C GLY A 1 -16.75 -7.87 -18.40
N SER A 2 -16.57 -8.97 -17.70
CA SER A 2 -16.91 -9.07 -16.28
C SER A 2 -16.03 -8.11 -15.48
N SER A 3 -16.65 -7.23 -14.69
CA SER A 3 -15.95 -6.34 -13.77
C SER A 3 -15.35 -7.13 -12.60
N ILE A 4 -14.20 -6.70 -12.11
CA ILE A 4 -13.45 -7.35 -11.03
C ILE A 4 -14.08 -6.97 -9.70
N ASP A 5 -14.29 -7.95 -8.82
CA ASP A 5 -14.57 -7.69 -7.41
C ASP A 5 -13.24 -7.33 -6.71
N PRO A 6 -13.07 -6.09 -6.20
CA PRO A 6 -11.81 -5.69 -5.61
C PRO A 6 -11.49 -6.43 -4.31
N LEU A 7 -12.48 -6.88 -3.55
CA LEU A 7 -12.27 -7.63 -2.32
C LEU A 7 -11.81 -9.06 -2.63
N GLU A 8 -12.45 -9.73 -3.58
CA GLU A 8 -12.03 -11.06 -4.06
C GLU A 8 -10.62 -11.00 -4.66
N LEU A 9 -10.32 -9.96 -5.43
CA LEU A 9 -8.97 -9.79 -5.98
C LEU A 9 -7.93 -9.50 -4.88
N ALA A 10 -8.31 -8.77 -3.82
CA ALA A 10 -7.44 -8.57 -2.67
C ALA A 10 -7.07 -9.90 -2.01
N GLU A 11 -8.05 -10.73 -1.69
CA GLU A 11 -7.83 -12.05 -1.09
C GLU A 11 -6.92 -12.94 -1.95
N LYS A 12 -7.20 -13.03 -3.25
CA LYS A 12 -6.36 -13.79 -4.18
C LYS A 12 -4.92 -13.26 -4.23
N THR A 13 -4.76 -11.93 -4.26
CA THR A 13 -3.45 -11.30 -4.32
C THR A 13 -2.66 -11.53 -3.03
N GLU A 14 -3.32 -11.48 -1.88
CA GLU A 14 -2.68 -11.75 -0.59
C GLU A 14 -2.05 -13.14 -0.53
N THR A 15 -2.66 -14.16 -1.13
CA THR A 15 -2.07 -15.51 -1.18
C THR A 15 -0.73 -15.55 -1.90
N ILE A 16 -0.47 -14.59 -2.79
CA ILE A 16 0.77 -14.49 -3.59
C ILE A 16 1.80 -13.60 -2.91
N VAL A 17 1.37 -12.46 -2.39
CA VAL A 17 2.28 -11.40 -1.92
C VAL A 17 2.52 -11.41 -0.41
N CYS A 18 1.88 -12.29 0.33
CA CYS A 18 2.01 -12.46 1.77
C CYS A 18 2.50 -13.87 2.10
N SER A 19 3.36 -14.00 3.10
CA SER A 19 3.84 -15.28 3.62
C SER A 19 4.08 -15.15 5.12
N GLY A 20 3.15 -15.68 5.94
CA GLY A 20 3.15 -15.43 7.37
C GLY A 20 3.03 -13.93 7.64
N GLU A 21 3.96 -13.38 8.42
CA GLU A 21 4.03 -11.94 8.70
C GLU A 21 4.68 -11.12 7.58
N LYS A 22 5.28 -11.79 6.59
CA LYS A 22 6.05 -11.15 5.52
C LYS A 22 5.15 -10.65 4.39
N ARG A 23 5.56 -9.55 3.78
CA ARG A 23 4.97 -8.97 2.59
C ARG A 23 6.01 -8.81 1.50
N LYS A 24 5.61 -8.96 0.23
CA LYS A 24 6.48 -8.68 -0.92
C LYS A 24 6.64 -7.18 -1.17
N TYR A 25 7.91 -6.78 -1.37
CA TYR A 25 8.33 -5.47 -1.83
C TYR A 25 9.31 -5.65 -2.99
N TYR A 26 9.30 -4.73 -3.96
CA TYR A 26 10.19 -4.84 -5.10
C TYR A 26 11.31 -3.79 -5.09
N ARG A 27 11.23 -2.77 -4.24
CA ARG A 27 12.33 -1.82 -4.06
C ARG A 27 12.17 -0.97 -2.80
N PHE A 28 13.33 -0.49 -2.33
CA PHE A 28 13.44 0.56 -1.33
C PHE A 28 14.23 1.69 -1.97
N ARG A 29 13.74 2.94 -1.88
CA ARG A 29 14.35 4.09 -2.56
C ARG A 29 14.16 5.39 -1.82
N PRO A 30 15.16 6.31 -1.88
CA PRO A 30 14.93 7.70 -1.56
C PRO A 30 14.12 8.35 -2.69
N ALA A 31 13.19 9.22 -2.34
CA ALA A 31 12.41 9.99 -3.30
C ALA A 31 12.45 11.48 -2.94
N PRO A 32 12.44 12.40 -3.94
CA PRO A 32 12.57 13.84 -3.68
C PRO A 32 11.26 14.49 -3.24
N TYR A 33 10.16 13.75 -3.26
CA TYR A 33 8.85 14.27 -2.88
C TYR A 33 8.81 14.65 -1.40
N TYR A 34 7.96 15.63 -1.07
CA TYR A 34 7.74 16.08 0.32
C TYR A 34 9.00 16.56 1.06
N GLY A 35 9.99 17.06 0.32
CA GLY A 35 11.27 17.47 0.92
C GLY A 35 12.24 16.32 1.19
N GLY A 36 11.97 15.15 0.65
CA GLY A 36 12.74 13.92 0.81
C GLY A 36 12.02 12.90 1.67
N ILE A 37 11.91 11.68 1.13
CA ILE A 37 11.18 10.58 1.78
C ILE A 37 11.82 9.23 1.44
N ALA A 38 12.01 8.39 2.46
CA ALA A 38 12.40 7.00 2.25
C ALA A 38 11.17 6.17 1.92
N THR A 39 11.20 5.47 0.78
CA THR A 39 10.04 4.75 0.25
C THR A 39 10.32 3.27 0.12
N ALA A 40 9.36 2.44 0.57
CA ALA A 40 9.25 1.04 0.23
C ALA A 40 8.09 0.86 -0.76
N ASP A 41 8.35 0.27 -1.91
CA ASP A 41 7.33 -0.03 -2.92
C ASP A 41 6.92 -1.50 -2.83
N CYS A 42 5.66 -1.73 -2.43
CA CYS A 42 5.11 -3.08 -2.25
C CYS A 42 4.56 -3.67 -3.55
N VAL A 43 4.36 -4.99 -3.56
CA VAL A 43 3.82 -5.76 -4.68
C VAL A 43 2.38 -6.17 -4.40
N GLY A 44 1.51 -6.07 -5.41
CA GLY A 44 0.12 -6.51 -5.35
C GLY A 44 -0.88 -5.40 -5.11
N CYS A 45 -2.02 -5.48 -5.80
CA CYS A 45 -3.11 -4.51 -5.71
C CYS A 45 -4.45 -5.20 -5.97
N CYS A 46 -5.51 -4.66 -5.41
CA CYS A 46 -6.89 -5.09 -5.62
C CYS A 46 -7.60 -4.41 -6.79
N LEU A 47 -6.90 -3.55 -7.52
CA LEU A 47 -7.40 -2.85 -8.71
C LEU A 47 -6.51 -3.12 -9.93
N ARG A 48 -7.05 -2.82 -11.13
CA ARG A 48 -6.32 -2.91 -12.42
C ARG A 48 -6.50 -1.60 -13.19
N CYS A 49 -6.01 -0.51 -12.60
CA CYS A 49 -6.15 0.82 -13.16
C CYS A 49 -5.46 0.95 -14.52
N LEU A 50 -6.15 1.49 -15.52
CA LEU A 50 -5.62 1.73 -16.87
C LEU A 50 -4.38 2.65 -16.88
N PHE A 51 -4.30 3.55 -15.92
CA PHE A 51 -3.19 4.50 -15.75
C PHE A 51 -2.15 4.05 -14.70
N CYS A 52 -2.09 2.75 -14.37
CA CYS A 52 -1.17 2.25 -13.35
C CYS A 52 0.28 2.40 -13.80
N TRP A 53 1.04 3.25 -13.11
CA TRP A 53 2.46 3.49 -13.40
C TRP A 53 3.35 2.26 -13.17
N SER A 54 2.88 1.32 -12.36
CA SER A 54 3.58 0.06 -12.03
C SER A 54 2.86 -1.17 -12.61
N TRP A 55 2.27 -1.03 -13.80
CA TRP A 55 1.49 -2.09 -14.45
C TRP A 55 2.24 -3.43 -14.53
N HIS A 56 3.53 -3.38 -14.86
CA HIS A 56 4.37 -4.57 -14.96
C HIS A 56 4.54 -5.31 -13.62
N VAL A 57 4.45 -4.59 -12.49
CA VAL A 57 4.51 -5.19 -11.15
C VAL A 57 3.16 -5.79 -10.77
N VAL A 58 2.08 -5.02 -10.94
CA VAL A 58 0.73 -5.42 -10.50
C VAL A 58 0.19 -6.63 -11.27
N THR A 59 0.66 -6.82 -12.50
CA THR A 59 0.25 -7.96 -13.35
C THR A 59 1.12 -9.20 -13.21
N GLN A 60 2.27 -9.11 -12.53
CA GLN A 60 3.19 -10.23 -12.34
C GLN A 60 3.65 -10.36 -10.88
N PRO A 61 2.71 -10.44 -9.91
CA PRO A 61 3.07 -10.44 -8.50
C PRO A 61 3.87 -11.69 -8.08
N GLU A 62 3.69 -12.82 -8.76
CA GLU A 62 4.44 -14.06 -8.49
C GLU A 62 5.94 -13.90 -8.76
N LYS A 63 6.27 -13.15 -9.81
CA LYS A 63 7.66 -13.03 -10.33
C LYS A 63 8.38 -11.80 -9.80
N THR A 64 7.67 -10.90 -9.13
CA THR A 64 8.20 -9.59 -8.75
C THR A 64 8.46 -9.52 -7.26
N GLY A 65 9.61 -8.94 -6.89
CA GLY A 65 9.94 -8.63 -5.51
C GLY A 65 10.38 -9.82 -4.67
N ARG A 66 10.58 -9.53 -3.39
CA ARG A 66 10.97 -10.50 -2.35
C ARG A 66 10.11 -10.29 -1.11
N PHE A 67 10.03 -11.31 -0.26
CA PHE A 67 9.38 -11.23 1.04
C PHE A 67 10.28 -10.56 2.08
N TYR A 68 9.71 -9.60 2.81
CA TYR A 68 10.36 -8.92 3.92
C TYR A 68 9.48 -9.00 5.17
N SER A 69 10.11 -9.22 6.33
CA SER A 69 9.42 -9.11 7.61
C SER A 69 9.09 -7.65 7.95
N PRO A 70 8.13 -7.39 8.86
CA PRO A 70 7.89 -6.04 9.33
C PRO A 70 9.14 -5.34 9.89
N ASP A 71 9.99 -6.08 10.62
CA ASP A 71 11.26 -5.57 11.16
C ASP A 71 12.22 -5.14 10.05
N GLU A 72 12.36 -5.95 9.01
CA GLU A 72 13.21 -5.64 7.87
C GLU A 72 12.74 -4.37 7.15
N VAL A 73 11.44 -4.24 6.91
CA VAL A 73 10.86 -3.07 6.25
C VAL A 73 11.08 -1.81 7.10
N ALA A 74 10.73 -1.87 8.38
CA ALA A 74 10.88 -0.75 9.29
C ALA A 74 12.33 -0.31 9.42
N ARG A 75 13.25 -1.26 9.54
CA ARG A 75 14.70 -0.99 9.63
C ARG A 75 15.24 -0.37 8.35
N ASN A 76 14.88 -0.90 7.19
CA ASN A 76 15.31 -0.35 5.90
C ASN A 76 14.82 1.09 5.72
N LEU A 77 13.56 1.37 6.01
CA LEU A 77 12.98 2.70 5.91
C LEU A 77 13.63 3.68 6.89
N THR A 78 13.74 3.29 8.16
CA THR A 78 14.33 4.15 9.22
C THR A 78 15.79 4.43 8.93
N SER A 79 16.58 3.41 8.58
CA SER A 79 18.00 3.58 8.26
C SER A 79 18.21 4.50 7.06
N MET A 80 17.42 4.34 6.00
CA MET A 80 17.51 5.21 4.81
C MET A 80 17.14 6.66 5.16
N ALA A 81 16.06 6.87 5.91
CA ALA A 81 15.64 8.20 6.35
C ALA A 81 16.73 8.88 7.17
N ARG A 82 17.30 8.19 8.17
CA ARG A 82 18.38 8.74 9.02
C ARG A 82 19.63 9.09 8.21
N LYS A 83 20.06 8.20 7.31
CA LYS A 83 21.24 8.44 6.45
C LYS A 83 21.08 9.63 5.51
N LYS A 84 19.86 9.85 5.01
CA LYS A 84 19.55 10.95 4.09
C LYS A 84 19.12 12.24 4.79
N GLY A 85 18.94 12.23 6.11
CA GLY A 85 18.41 13.36 6.85
C GLY A 85 16.93 13.62 6.56
N PHE A 86 16.15 12.59 6.19
CA PHE A 86 14.72 12.69 5.98
C PHE A 86 13.97 12.47 7.30
N ASP A 87 12.90 13.20 7.50
CA ASP A 87 11.99 13.06 8.64
C ASP A 87 10.71 12.28 8.31
N GLN A 88 10.67 11.66 7.12
CA GLN A 88 9.51 10.96 6.59
C GLN A 88 9.89 9.65 5.93
N VAL A 89 9.00 8.66 6.10
CA VAL A 89 9.03 7.39 5.36
C VAL A 89 7.67 7.14 4.70
N ARG A 90 7.63 6.26 3.71
CA ARG A 90 6.42 5.95 2.96
C ARG A 90 6.39 4.48 2.57
N ILE A 91 5.21 3.87 2.64
CA ILE A 91 4.90 2.68 1.85
C ILE A 91 3.99 3.09 0.71
N SER A 92 4.39 2.75 -0.48
CA SER A 92 3.72 3.02 -1.75
C SER A 92 3.84 1.78 -2.66
N GLY A 93 3.79 1.97 -3.95
CA GLY A 93 3.92 0.90 -4.94
C GLY A 93 2.56 0.51 -5.47
N ASN A 94 2.17 -0.76 -5.35
CA ASN A 94 0.82 -1.19 -5.67
C ASN A 94 -0.16 -0.81 -4.54
N GLU A 95 -0.55 -1.72 -3.66
CA GLU A 95 -1.50 -1.40 -2.59
C GLU A 95 -0.97 -1.84 -1.22
N PRO A 96 -0.56 -0.90 -0.35
CA PRO A 96 0.03 -1.22 0.95
C PRO A 96 -0.93 -1.86 1.96
N THR A 97 -2.24 -1.69 1.81
CA THR A 97 -3.23 -2.19 2.79
C THR A 97 -3.50 -3.69 2.70
N LEU A 98 -3.02 -4.37 1.66
CA LEU A 98 -2.97 -5.84 1.65
C LEU A 98 -2.03 -6.30 2.77
N HIS A 99 -2.43 -7.32 3.50
CA HIS A 99 -1.75 -7.81 4.71
C HIS A 99 -1.77 -6.79 5.86
N ARG A 100 -2.95 -6.59 6.42
CA ARG A 100 -3.20 -5.64 7.51
C ARG A 100 -2.23 -5.80 8.70
N PHE A 101 -2.01 -7.04 9.16
CA PHE A 101 -1.12 -7.31 10.28
C PHE A 101 0.31 -6.81 10.00
N HIS A 102 0.86 -7.10 8.82
CA HIS A 102 2.19 -6.66 8.41
C HIS A 102 2.30 -5.12 8.46
N LEU A 103 1.33 -4.43 7.88
CA LEU A 103 1.32 -2.96 7.85
C LEU A 103 1.29 -2.36 9.26
N LEU A 104 0.39 -2.86 10.11
CA LEU A 104 0.28 -2.38 11.49
C LEU A 104 1.58 -2.63 12.27
N LYS A 105 2.21 -3.78 12.05
CA LYS A 105 3.48 -4.10 12.69
C LYS A 105 4.63 -3.21 12.22
N VAL A 106 4.69 -2.87 10.93
CA VAL A 106 5.66 -1.89 10.43
C VAL A 106 5.44 -0.53 11.09
N LEU A 107 4.19 -0.08 11.19
CA LEU A 107 3.83 1.18 11.85
C LEU A 107 4.27 1.21 13.32
N ASP A 108 4.09 0.11 14.06
CA ASP A 108 4.54 -0.02 15.45
C ASP A 108 6.06 0.13 15.60
N LEU A 109 6.81 -0.24 14.57
CA LEU A 109 8.28 -0.28 14.60
C LEU A 109 8.94 1.01 14.06
N ILE A 110 8.20 1.87 13.38
CA ILE A 110 8.73 3.17 12.93
C ILE A 110 8.72 4.15 14.11
N PRO A 111 9.85 4.84 14.38
CA PRO A 111 9.92 5.83 15.44
C PRO A 111 8.88 6.95 15.28
N GLU A 112 8.28 7.40 16.38
CA GLU A 112 7.22 8.42 16.34
C GLU A 112 7.69 9.79 15.85
N ASP A 113 8.99 10.10 15.92
CA ASP A 113 9.57 11.30 15.36
C ASP A 113 9.70 11.28 13.83
N ILE A 114 9.44 10.14 13.21
CA ILE A 114 9.40 9.96 11.76
C ILE A 114 7.94 9.94 11.30
N ARG A 115 7.58 10.85 10.39
CA ARG A 115 6.26 10.83 9.76
C ARG A 115 6.14 9.65 8.82
N PHE A 116 5.05 8.92 8.92
CA PHE A 116 4.73 7.80 8.05
C PHE A 116 3.63 8.20 7.06
N ILE A 117 3.91 8.13 5.76
CA ILE A 117 2.92 8.36 4.72
C ILE A 117 2.48 7.02 4.16
N LEU A 118 1.19 6.73 4.25
CA LEU A 118 0.54 5.58 3.66
C LEU A 118 -0.23 6.03 2.42
N GLU A 119 0.19 5.59 1.24
CA GLU A 119 -0.54 5.87 -0.01
C GLU A 119 -1.37 4.65 -0.40
N THR A 120 -2.68 4.80 -0.46
CA THR A 120 -3.63 3.71 -0.67
C THR A 120 -4.75 4.11 -1.63
N ASN A 121 -5.37 3.12 -2.27
CA ASN A 121 -6.61 3.32 -3.02
C ASN A 121 -7.85 3.42 -2.10
N GLY A 122 -7.71 3.11 -0.82
CA GLY A 122 -8.75 3.26 0.18
C GLY A 122 -9.74 2.10 0.31
N ILE A 123 -9.78 1.18 -0.65
CA ILE A 123 -10.81 0.12 -0.74
C ILE A 123 -10.93 -0.69 0.55
N LEU A 124 -9.82 -1.25 1.03
CA LEU A 124 -9.86 -2.14 2.21
C LEU A 124 -10.14 -1.38 3.50
N ILE A 125 -9.64 -0.15 3.63
CA ILE A 125 -9.88 0.69 4.80
C ILE A 125 -11.36 1.11 4.85
N GLY A 126 -11.94 1.49 3.73
CA GLY A 126 -13.33 1.89 3.64
C GLY A 126 -14.31 0.74 3.81
N HIS A 127 -13.97 -0.44 3.27
CA HIS A 127 -14.79 -1.63 3.42
C HIS A 127 -14.91 -2.12 4.88
N ASP A 128 -13.82 -2.03 5.64
CA ASP A 128 -13.77 -2.47 7.05
C ASP A 128 -13.37 -1.30 7.96
N PRO A 129 -14.35 -0.67 8.65
CA PRO A 129 -14.09 0.44 9.57
C PRO A 129 -13.13 0.10 10.71
N SER A 130 -13.00 -1.17 11.09
CA SER A 130 -12.04 -1.60 12.11
C SER A 130 -10.60 -1.39 11.67
N TYR A 131 -10.33 -1.42 10.35
CA TYR A 131 -9.02 -1.13 9.79
C TYR A 131 -8.65 0.34 10.01
N ALA A 132 -9.55 1.26 9.72
CA ALA A 132 -9.34 2.69 10.00
C ALA A 132 -9.11 2.94 11.49
N LYS A 133 -9.86 2.25 12.37
CA LYS A 133 -9.71 2.33 13.82
C LYS A 133 -8.30 1.89 14.26
N ASP A 134 -7.78 0.78 13.73
CA ASP A 134 -6.44 0.32 14.04
C ASP A 134 -5.37 1.32 13.57
N LEU A 135 -5.54 1.90 12.38
CA LEU A 135 -4.62 2.91 11.85
C LEU A 135 -4.63 4.20 12.68
N SER A 136 -5.76 4.56 13.28
CA SER A 136 -5.90 5.79 14.09
C SER A 136 -5.04 5.80 15.36
N ARG A 137 -4.49 4.67 15.77
CA ARG A 137 -3.59 4.56 16.94
C ARG A 137 -2.22 5.22 16.72
N PHE A 138 -1.84 5.48 15.48
CA PHE A 138 -0.49 5.95 15.13
C PHE A 138 -0.49 7.47 14.91
N PRO A 139 0.06 8.26 15.86
CA PRO A 139 0.00 9.72 15.77
C PRO A 139 0.87 10.30 14.64
N ASN A 140 1.89 9.56 14.20
CA ASN A 140 2.79 9.95 13.11
C ASN A 140 2.31 9.50 11.73
N LEU A 141 1.16 8.81 11.62
CA LEU A 141 0.62 8.32 10.37
C LEU A 141 -0.18 9.40 9.63
N HIS A 142 0.10 9.53 8.34
CA HIS A 142 -0.70 10.30 7.40
C HIS A 142 -1.17 9.39 6.27
N VAL A 143 -2.48 9.18 6.17
CA VAL A 143 -3.10 8.38 5.11
C VAL A 143 -3.43 9.30 3.94
N ARG A 144 -2.97 8.92 2.75
CA ARG A 144 -3.28 9.60 1.49
C ARG A 144 -4.07 8.66 0.60
N VAL A 145 -5.35 8.94 0.45
CA VAL A 145 -6.22 8.16 -0.42
C VAL A 145 -6.15 8.69 -1.84
N SER A 146 -5.84 7.80 -2.76
CA SER A 146 -5.77 8.10 -4.19
C SER A 146 -7.09 7.67 -4.84
N LEU A 147 -8.02 8.60 -4.97
CA LEU A 147 -9.30 8.36 -5.63
C LEU A 147 -9.10 7.96 -7.09
N LYS A 148 -9.84 6.94 -7.53
CA LYS A 148 -9.69 6.34 -8.86
C LYS A 148 -10.85 6.65 -9.81
N GLY A 149 -11.66 7.63 -9.48
CA GLY A 149 -12.77 8.10 -10.28
C GLY A 149 -13.55 9.19 -9.54
N ALA A 150 -14.34 9.98 -10.24
CA ALA A 150 -15.22 11.00 -9.67
C ALA A 150 -16.63 10.45 -9.38
N CYS A 151 -16.97 9.31 -9.96
CA CYS A 151 -18.22 8.58 -9.76
C CYS A 151 -18.01 7.07 -9.99
N SER A 152 -19.02 6.27 -9.68
CA SER A 152 -18.97 4.81 -9.81
C SER A 152 -18.69 4.34 -11.24
N GLU A 153 -19.20 5.05 -12.24
CA GLU A 153 -18.98 4.73 -13.67
C GLU A 153 -17.51 4.96 -14.07
N ASP A 154 -16.95 6.11 -13.69
CA ASP A 154 -15.54 6.42 -13.92
C ASP A 154 -14.64 5.41 -13.19
N PHE A 155 -14.96 5.11 -11.93
CA PHE A 155 -14.24 4.12 -11.15
C PHE A 155 -14.17 2.77 -11.86
N THR A 156 -15.33 2.24 -12.33
CA THR A 156 -15.40 0.97 -13.04
C THR A 156 -14.60 1.00 -14.34
N ARG A 157 -14.77 2.07 -15.12
CA ARG A 157 -14.07 2.23 -16.41
C ARG A 157 -12.55 2.30 -16.24
N LEU A 158 -12.08 2.99 -15.20
CA LEU A 158 -10.66 3.27 -15.00
C LEU A 158 -9.92 2.17 -14.24
N THR A 159 -10.62 1.36 -13.43
CA THR A 159 -10.00 0.37 -12.55
C THR A 159 -10.33 -1.07 -12.89
N ALA A 160 -11.27 -1.28 -13.81
CA ALA A 160 -11.89 -2.58 -14.13
C ALA A 160 -12.64 -3.23 -12.94
N ALA A 161 -12.79 -2.54 -11.82
CA ALA A 161 -13.49 -3.03 -10.65
C ALA A 161 -15.00 -2.81 -10.73
N ARG A 162 -15.77 -3.56 -9.97
CA ARG A 162 -17.21 -3.37 -9.82
C ARG A 162 -17.53 -2.03 -9.19
N SER A 163 -18.68 -1.46 -9.56
CA SER A 163 -19.11 -0.12 -9.10
C SER A 163 -19.27 0.00 -7.59
N GLU A 164 -19.60 -1.08 -6.91
CA GLU A 164 -19.72 -1.13 -5.44
C GLU A 164 -18.42 -0.74 -4.74
N GLY A 165 -17.27 -1.05 -5.36
CA GLY A 165 -15.95 -0.64 -4.84
C GLY A 165 -15.75 0.87 -4.73
N PHE A 166 -16.54 1.67 -5.44
CA PHE A 166 -16.51 3.13 -5.32
C PHE A 166 -17.10 3.62 -3.97
N GLY A 167 -18.01 2.83 -3.41
CA GLY A 167 -18.67 3.16 -2.14
C GLY A 167 -17.87 2.78 -0.87
N TYR A 168 -16.73 2.13 -1.03
CA TYR A 168 -15.87 1.70 0.09
C TYR A 168 -14.88 2.82 0.56
#